data_fdf702641c2b87dfeb32e4679434dcc1
#
_entry.id   fdf702641c2b87dfeb32e4679434dcc1
#
_cell.length_a   1.000
_cell.length_b   1.000
_cell.length_c   1.000
_cell.angle_alpha   90.00
_cell.angle_beta   90.00
_cell.angle_gamma   90.00
#
_symmetry.space_group_name_H-M   'P 1'
#
loop_
_entity.id
_entity.type
_entity.pdbx_description
1 polymer ?
#
loop_
_entity_poly.entity_id
_entity_poly.type
_entity_poly.pdbx_seq_one_letter_code
_entity_poly.pdbx_strand_id
1 'polypeptide(L)'
;SSLWKLAETYPEKISSALKLLLLSYNASHSTLMTRVVAKKNAKDFILTSAQSGVLYISRLPVEKNILLGLRRKAKSFSETYALLQNCQGHIELHNSSSLDVQESANSIDYVFTDPPFGDYIPYAEVNQINELWLGSVTNRQDEVIISPSQGKDVFTYRELLAQVFTQIARVLKPAGYASVVFHSAKAKVWEAFGEA
;
A
#
# COMPACT_ATOMS: atom_id res chain seq x y z
N SER A 1 4.91 -12.52 17.22
CA SER A 1 5.15 -11.90 18.52
C SER A 1 3.98 -12.16 19.47
N SER A 2 4.18 -11.88 20.76
CA SER A 2 3.14 -12.08 21.80
C SER A 2 1.85 -11.32 21.52
N LEU A 3 1.96 -10.07 21.02
CA LEU A 3 0.79 -9.24 20.70
C LEU A 3 -0.03 -9.81 19.52
N TRP A 4 0.63 -10.37 18.53
CA TRP A 4 -0.05 -11.02 17.40
C TRP A 4 -0.82 -12.26 17.86
N LYS A 5 -0.17 -13.11 18.63
CA LYS A 5 -0.82 -14.29 19.23
C LYS A 5 -2.00 -13.91 20.14
N LEU A 6 -1.85 -12.83 20.92
CA LEU A 6 -2.95 -12.30 21.72
C LEU A 6 -4.11 -11.83 20.85
N ALA A 7 -3.84 -11.14 19.73
CA ALA A 7 -4.90 -10.74 18.80
C ALA A 7 -5.69 -11.94 18.26
N GLU A 8 -5.03 -13.07 18.02
CA GLU A 8 -5.65 -14.31 17.52
C GLU A 8 -6.60 -15.00 18.51
N THR A 9 -6.57 -14.64 19.78
CA THR A 9 -7.49 -15.18 20.79
C THR A 9 -8.87 -14.52 20.77
N TYR A 10 -9.04 -13.42 20.04
CA TYR A 10 -10.31 -12.70 19.94
C TYR A 10 -11.16 -13.17 18.75
N PRO A 11 -12.49 -12.91 18.76
CA PRO A 11 -13.33 -13.17 17.60
C PRO A 11 -12.79 -12.53 16.32
N GLU A 12 -13.03 -13.13 15.17
CA GLU A 12 -12.42 -12.81 13.89
C GLU A 12 -12.40 -11.30 13.55
N LYS A 13 -13.53 -10.62 13.70
CA LYS A 13 -13.63 -9.16 13.41
C LYS A 13 -12.72 -8.33 14.31
N ILE A 14 -12.63 -8.68 15.59
CA ILE A 14 -11.76 -7.99 16.56
C ILE A 14 -10.31 -8.36 16.29
N SER A 15 -10.02 -9.62 16.04
CA SER A 15 -8.69 -10.10 15.68
C SER A 15 -8.15 -9.35 14.46
N SER A 16 -8.94 -9.21 13.40
CA SER A 16 -8.57 -8.49 12.20
C SER A 16 -8.30 -7.01 12.46
N ALA A 17 -9.12 -6.34 13.26
CA ALA A 17 -8.90 -4.96 13.65
C ALA A 17 -7.60 -4.78 14.48
N LEU A 18 -7.33 -5.68 15.42
CA LEU A 18 -6.11 -5.68 16.22
C LEU A 18 -4.87 -5.98 15.36
N LYS A 19 -4.96 -6.91 14.42
CA LYS A 19 -3.87 -7.21 13.46
C LYS A 19 -3.59 -5.99 12.58
N LEU A 20 -4.62 -5.32 12.06
CA LEU A 20 -4.47 -4.09 11.30
C LEU A 20 -3.79 -2.98 12.12
N LEU A 21 -4.18 -2.83 13.40
CA LEU A 21 -3.53 -1.90 14.33
C LEU A 21 -2.04 -2.22 14.48
N LEU A 22 -1.66 -3.48 14.65
CA LEU A 22 -0.27 -3.92 14.76
C LEU A 22 0.51 -3.68 13.47
N LEU A 23 -0.03 -4.08 12.32
CA LEU A 23 0.60 -3.87 11.01
C LEU A 23 0.81 -2.39 10.71
N SER A 24 -0.12 -1.53 11.09
CA SER A 24 0.00 -0.08 10.92
C SER A 24 1.17 0.54 11.70
N TYR A 25 1.75 -0.21 12.64
CA TYR A 25 2.93 0.17 13.42
C TYR A 25 4.23 -0.43 12.90
N ASN A 26 4.13 -1.48 12.10
CA ASN A 26 5.28 -2.30 11.69
C ASN A 26 6.38 -1.44 11.04
N ALA A 27 6.05 -0.66 10.03
CA ALA A 27 7.01 0.18 9.32
C ALA A 27 7.65 1.27 10.19
N SER A 28 6.89 1.87 11.13
CA SER A 28 7.36 2.99 11.94
C SER A 28 8.03 2.60 13.25
N HIS A 29 7.94 1.33 13.66
CA HIS A 29 8.46 0.81 14.93
C HIS A 29 9.38 -0.40 14.75
N SER A 30 9.68 -0.79 13.51
CA SER A 30 10.76 -1.73 13.20
C SER A 30 12.09 -0.98 13.07
N THR A 31 13.18 -1.70 13.18
CA THR A 31 14.52 -1.19 12.84
C THR A 31 14.70 -1.01 11.33
N LEU A 32 13.78 -1.57 10.55
CA LEU A 32 13.71 -1.41 9.10
C LEU A 32 12.94 -0.13 8.77
N MET A 33 13.40 0.61 7.77
CA MET A 33 12.73 1.79 7.20
C MET A 33 12.58 3.01 8.15
N THR A 34 13.05 2.95 9.38
CA THR A 34 13.05 4.10 10.28
C THR A 34 14.34 4.90 10.12
N ARG A 35 14.23 6.22 10.17
CA ARG A 35 15.40 7.08 10.19
C ARG A 35 15.27 8.18 11.24
N VAL A 36 16.39 8.53 11.82
CA VAL A 36 16.54 9.70 12.67
C VAL A 36 16.79 10.91 11.79
N VAL A 37 15.99 11.95 11.97
CA VAL A 37 16.24 13.24 11.34
C VAL A 37 16.48 14.28 12.42
N ALA A 38 17.66 14.88 12.43
CA ALA A 38 17.96 16.04 13.25
C ALA A 38 17.36 17.28 12.55
N LYS A 39 16.43 17.96 13.21
CA LYS A 39 15.99 19.28 12.74
C LYS A 39 17.01 20.33 13.17
N LYS A 40 17.37 21.21 12.24
CA LYS A 40 18.17 22.40 12.54
C LYS A 40 17.45 23.18 13.65
N ASN A 41 18.18 23.48 14.73
CA ASN A 41 17.69 24.20 15.92
C ASN A 41 16.72 23.42 16.83
N ALA A 42 16.59 22.11 16.73
CA ALA A 42 15.87 21.31 17.69
C ALA A 42 16.78 20.90 18.85
N LYS A 43 16.26 20.97 20.08
CA LYS A 43 16.99 20.50 21.29
C LYS A 43 17.13 18.98 21.33
N ASP A 44 16.21 18.25 20.66
CA ASP A 44 16.16 16.80 20.62
C ASP A 44 16.12 16.25 19.21
N PHE A 45 16.60 15.02 19.06
CA PHE A 45 16.44 14.27 17.80
C PHE A 45 14.96 13.99 17.56
N ILE A 46 14.47 14.40 16.41
CA ILE A 46 13.11 14.10 16.02
C ILE A 46 13.11 12.82 15.19
N LEU A 47 12.42 11.82 15.73
CA LEU A 47 12.14 10.60 15.02
C LEU A 47 11.10 10.88 13.95
N THR A 48 11.48 10.77 12.71
CA THR A 48 10.51 10.75 11.62
C THR A 48 9.92 9.35 11.49
N SER A 49 8.78 9.29 10.83
CA SER A 49 8.16 8.06 10.37
C SER A 49 9.10 7.25 9.48
N ALA A 50 8.73 6.02 9.18
CA ALA A 50 9.41 5.21 8.18
C ALA A 50 9.60 5.99 6.87
N GLN A 51 10.71 5.77 6.21
CA GLN A 51 10.88 6.25 4.85
C GLN A 51 10.08 5.32 3.94
N SER A 52 9.02 5.83 3.34
CA SER A 52 8.20 5.07 2.39
C SER A 52 8.97 4.81 1.09
N GLY A 53 8.59 3.73 0.40
CA GLY A 53 9.09 3.41 -0.93
C GLY A 53 10.45 2.71 -0.98
N VAL A 54 11.07 2.38 0.16
CA VAL A 54 12.36 1.67 0.20
C VAL A 54 12.44 0.74 1.41
N LEU A 55 13.11 -0.40 1.24
CA LEU A 55 13.55 -1.25 2.33
C LEU A 55 15.01 -0.97 2.63
N TYR A 56 15.33 -0.52 3.83
CA TYR A 56 16.69 -0.36 4.27
C TYR A 56 16.81 -0.57 5.78
N ILE A 57 18.00 -0.93 6.23
CA ILE A 57 18.33 -1.03 7.66
C ILE A 57 19.06 0.26 8.04
N SER A 58 18.47 1.00 8.98
CA SER A 58 19.13 2.22 9.49
C SER A 58 20.38 1.89 10.30
N ARG A 59 21.45 2.67 10.12
CA ARG A 59 22.64 2.59 10.97
C ARG A 59 22.37 3.05 12.40
N LEU A 60 21.37 3.90 12.58
CA LEU A 60 20.93 4.37 13.89
C LEU A 60 19.53 3.79 14.13
N PRO A 61 19.44 2.61 14.77
CA PRO A 61 18.16 2.04 15.12
C PRO A 61 17.44 2.95 16.12
N VAL A 62 16.14 3.07 15.93
CA VAL A 62 15.31 3.90 16.78
C VAL A 62 14.52 3.00 17.71
N GLU A 63 14.77 3.11 18.99
CA GLU A 63 13.94 2.49 20.00
C GLU A 63 12.72 3.36 20.29
N LYS A 64 11.55 2.77 20.19
CA LYS A 64 10.28 3.40 20.54
C LYS A 64 9.49 2.52 21.49
N ASN A 65 8.81 3.15 22.42
CA ASN A 65 7.91 2.42 23.30
C ASN A 65 6.65 2.01 22.51
N ILE A 66 6.61 0.72 22.14
CA ILE A 66 5.54 0.13 21.33
C ILE A 66 4.18 0.28 22.02
N LEU A 67 4.11 0.05 23.34
CA LEU A 67 2.85 0.07 24.09
C LEU A 67 2.24 1.48 24.11
N LEU A 68 3.06 2.50 24.34
CA LEU A 68 2.60 3.91 24.28
C LEU A 68 2.16 4.28 22.86
N GLY A 69 2.87 3.80 21.87
CA GLY A 69 2.54 4.01 20.47
C GLY A 69 1.20 3.37 20.09
N LEU A 70 1.02 2.10 20.41
CA LEU A 70 -0.23 1.37 20.17
C LEU A 70 -1.42 2.02 20.86
N ARG A 71 -1.25 2.43 22.13
CA ARG A 71 -2.30 3.12 22.88
C ARG A 71 -2.78 4.40 22.18
N ARG A 72 -1.86 5.23 21.68
CA ARG A 72 -2.22 6.44 20.92
C ARG A 72 -2.96 6.09 19.62
N LYS A 73 -2.50 5.09 18.90
CA LYS A 73 -3.11 4.70 17.62
C LYS A 73 -4.46 4.00 17.82
N ALA A 74 -4.61 3.22 18.88
CA ALA A 74 -5.88 2.61 19.25
C ALA A 74 -6.98 3.67 19.48
N LYS A 75 -6.64 4.83 20.02
CA LYS A 75 -7.57 5.95 20.12
C LYS A 75 -8.07 6.40 18.75
N SER A 76 -7.16 6.66 17.81
CA SER A 76 -7.54 7.04 16.43
C SER A 76 -8.38 5.97 15.74
N PHE A 77 -8.05 4.69 15.95
CA PHE A 77 -8.86 3.58 15.43
C PHE A 77 -10.28 3.60 15.99
N SER A 78 -10.42 3.77 17.32
CA SER A 78 -11.73 3.85 17.97
C SER A 78 -12.56 5.03 17.44
N GLU A 79 -11.95 6.19 17.28
CA GLU A 79 -12.60 7.38 16.71
C GLU A 79 -13.05 7.13 15.25
N THR A 80 -12.21 6.50 14.44
CA THR A 80 -12.56 6.14 13.06
C THR A 80 -13.71 5.15 13.00
N TYR A 81 -13.69 4.09 13.80
CA TYR A 81 -14.77 3.12 13.86
C TYR A 81 -16.10 3.76 14.31
N ALA A 82 -16.05 4.69 15.27
CA ALA A 82 -17.25 5.42 15.71
C ALA A 82 -17.85 6.25 14.55
N LEU A 83 -17.03 6.87 13.71
CA LEU A 83 -17.50 7.59 12.51
C LEU A 83 -18.14 6.63 11.50
N LEU A 84 -17.52 5.46 11.29
CA LEU A 84 -17.99 4.48 10.31
C LEU A 84 -19.30 3.78 10.71
N GLN A 85 -19.65 3.74 12.00
CA GLN A 85 -20.89 3.12 12.47
C GLN A 85 -22.17 3.69 11.83
N ASN A 86 -22.15 4.93 11.40
CA ASN A 86 -23.28 5.60 10.78
C ASN A 86 -23.21 5.60 9.23
N CYS A 87 -22.17 5.00 8.64
CA CYS A 87 -22.06 4.89 7.20
C CYS A 87 -22.93 3.74 6.68
N GLN A 88 -23.77 4.03 5.68
CA GLN A 88 -24.67 3.05 5.07
C GLN A 88 -24.15 2.50 3.73
N GLY A 89 -22.95 2.86 3.35
CA GLY A 89 -22.30 2.35 2.15
C GLY A 89 -21.92 0.87 2.27
N HIS A 90 -21.92 0.17 1.16
CA HIS A 90 -21.36 -1.18 1.04
C HIS A 90 -19.92 -1.07 0.54
N ILE A 91 -19.02 -1.84 1.15
CA ILE A 91 -17.62 -1.94 0.73
C ILE A 91 -17.33 -3.41 0.44
N GLU A 92 -16.85 -3.68 -0.75
CA GLU A 92 -16.35 -4.98 -1.17
C GLU A 92 -14.84 -4.89 -1.38
N LEU A 93 -14.09 -5.83 -0.81
CA LEU A 93 -12.63 -5.86 -0.88
C LEU A 93 -12.19 -7.10 -1.65
N HIS A 94 -11.53 -6.89 -2.77
CA HIS A 94 -10.94 -7.95 -3.58
C HIS A 94 -9.42 -7.94 -3.44
N ASN A 95 -8.83 -9.09 -3.18
CA ASN A 95 -7.38 -9.29 -3.22
C ASN A 95 -7.02 -10.04 -4.50
N SER A 96 -6.96 -9.32 -5.60
CA SER A 96 -6.72 -9.86 -6.94
C SER A 96 -5.82 -8.92 -7.75
N SER A 97 -5.32 -9.42 -8.88
CA SER A 97 -4.55 -8.60 -9.82
C SER A 97 -5.46 -7.63 -10.57
N SER A 98 -5.00 -6.39 -10.79
CA SER A 98 -5.69 -5.44 -11.67
C SER A 98 -5.68 -5.86 -13.15
N LEU A 99 -4.91 -6.88 -13.50
CA LEU A 99 -4.91 -7.50 -14.83
C LEU A 99 -6.13 -8.41 -15.05
N ASP A 100 -6.80 -8.81 -13.96
CA ASP A 100 -8.00 -9.67 -13.98
C ASP A 100 -9.01 -9.17 -12.97
N VAL A 101 -9.73 -8.11 -13.35
CA VAL A 101 -10.79 -7.51 -12.53
C VAL A 101 -12.03 -8.37 -12.58
N GLN A 102 -12.53 -8.79 -11.41
CA GLN A 102 -13.62 -9.74 -11.29
C GLN A 102 -15.02 -9.13 -11.55
N GLU A 103 -15.11 -7.82 -11.70
CA GLU A 103 -16.36 -7.12 -11.97
C GLU A 103 -16.90 -7.42 -13.38
N SER A 104 -18.22 -7.42 -13.50
CA SER A 104 -18.90 -7.61 -14.79
C SER A 104 -18.61 -6.46 -15.75
N ALA A 105 -18.65 -6.73 -17.05
CA ALA A 105 -18.54 -5.67 -18.06
C ALA A 105 -19.69 -4.66 -17.91
N ASN A 106 -19.39 -3.38 -18.12
CA ASN A 106 -20.37 -2.28 -18.06
C ASN A 106 -21.14 -2.19 -16.72
N SER A 107 -20.48 -2.52 -15.60
CA SER A 107 -21.12 -2.51 -14.27
C SER A 107 -20.72 -1.30 -13.41
N ILE A 108 -19.58 -0.69 -13.68
CA ILE A 108 -18.97 0.35 -12.85
C ILE A 108 -19.28 1.74 -13.42
N ASP A 109 -19.71 2.66 -12.57
CA ASP A 109 -19.98 4.05 -12.96
C ASP A 109 -18.72 4.92 -12.96
N TYR A 110 -17.79 4.63 -12.03
CA TYR A 110 -16.59 5.44 -11.87
C TYR A 110 -15.42 4.61 -11.35
N VAL A 111 -14.26 4.79 -11.97
CA VAL A 111 -12.98 4.22 -11.54
C VAL A 111 -12.03 5.33 -11.10
N PHE A 112 -11.45 5.20 -9.93
CA PHE A 112 -10.32 6.02 -9.48
C PHE A 112 -9.12 5.13 -9.28
N THR A 113 -8.00 5.44 -9.94
CA THR A 113 -6.77 4.65 -9.84
C THR A 113 -5.53 5.53 -9.77
N ASP A 114 -4.55 5.08 -9.01
CA ASP A 114 -3.22 5.65 -8.86
C ASP A 114 -2.22 4.51 -9.17
N PRO A 115 -1.92 4.26 -10.47
CA PRO A 115 -1.06 3.16 -10.86
C PRO A 115 0.40 3.43 -10.50
N PRO A 116 1.25 2.41 -10.40
CA PRO A 116 2.68 2.59 -10.15
C PRO A 116 3.35 3.50 -11.16
N PHE A 117 4.22 4.41 -10.68
CA PHE A 117 4.91 5.42 -11.49
C PHE A 117 6.23 4.91 -12.13
N GLY A 118 6.16 3.78 -12.79
CA GLY A 118 7.33 3.15 -13.40
C GLY A 118 8.24 2.50 -12.35
N ASP A 119 9.47 2.99 -12.19
CA ASP A 119 10.49 2.44 -11.28
C ASP A 119 10.61 3.18 -9.93
N TYR A 120 9.57 3.93 -9.54
CA TYR A 120 9.65 4.80 -8.36
C TYR A 120 9.57 4.03 -7.04
N ILE A 121 8.68 3.06 -6.93
CA ILE A 121 8.47 2.27 -5.70
C ILE A 121 8.43 0.78 -6.04
N PRO A 122 9.28 -0.07 -5.42
CA PRO A 122 9.19 -1.52 -5.51
C PRO A 122 8.13 -2.02 -4.51
N TYR A 123 6.86 -2.01 -4.90
CA TYR A 123 5.73 -2.26 -3.99
C TYR A 123 5.77 -3.65 -3.36
N ALA A 124 6.08 -4.68 -4.14
CA ALA A 124 6.16 -6.04 -3.63
C ALA A 124 7.25 -6.19 -2.55
N GLU A 125 8.42 -5.56 -2.75
CA GLU A 125 9.49 -5.58 -1.76
C GLU A 125 9.12 -4.81 -0.49
N VAL A 126 8.51 -3.64 -0.63
CA VAL A 126 8.10 -2.81 0.52
C VAL A 126 7.00 -3.48 1.34
N ASN A 127 6.07 -4.16 0.68
CA ASN A 127 4.97 -4.84 1.35
C ASN A 127 5.41 -6.09 2.12
N GLN A 128 6.54 -6.70 1.80
CA GLN A 128 7.04 -7.92 2.47
C GLN A 128 7.08 -7.79 3.99
N ILE A 129 7.35 -6.59 4.53
CA ILE A 129 7.35 -6.36 5.98
C ILE A 129 5.99 -6.70 6.60
N ASN A 130 4.89 -6.41 5.91
CA ASN A 130 3.54 -6.70 6.38
C ASN A 130 3.11 -8.12 5.98
N GLU A 131 3.45 -8.54 4.78
CA GLU A 131 3.08 -9.85 4.21
C GLU A 131 3.65 -11.01 5.01
N LEU A 132 4.89 -10.88 5.53
CA LEU A 132 5.48 -11.88 6.43
C LEU A 132 4.66 -12.13 7.70
N TRP A 133 3.93 -11.12 8.19
CA TRP A 133 3.00 -11.29 9.31
C TRP A 133 1.68 -11.93 8.90
N LEU A 134 1.26 -11.72 7.65
CA LEU A 134 0.01 -12.25 7.09
C LEU A 134 0.18 -13.67 6.56
N GLY A 135 1.42 -14.14 6.40
CA GLY A 135 1.72 -15.49 5.90
C GLY A 135 1.54 -15.64 4.38
N SER A 136 1.55 -14.54 3.64
CA SER A 136 1.46 -14.51 2.18
C SER A 136 2.53 -13.59 1.60
N VAL A 137 2.84 -13.77 0.33
CA VAL A 137 3.79 -12.91 -0.40
C VAL A 137 3.18 -12.57 -1.75
N THR A 138 3.23 -11.30 -2.12
CA THR A 138 2.75 -10.80 -3.42
C THR A 138 3.48 -11.48 -4.58
N ASN A 139 2.72 -11.92 -5.58
CA ASN A 139 3.28 -12.39 -6.84
C ASN A 139 3.88 -11.20 -7.61
N ARG A 140 5.18 -11.25 -7.81
CA ARG A 140 5.91 -10.18 -8.51
C ARG A 140 5.73 -10.19 -10.03
N GLN A 141 5.26 -11.29 -10.60
CA GLN A 141 5.12 -11.42 -12.07
C GLN A 141 4.14 -10.40 -12.61
N ASP A 142 3.03 -10.19 -11.92
CA ASP A 142 1.95 -9.30 -12.34
C ASP A 142 2.09 -7.86 -11.82
N GLU A 143 3.17 -7.56 -11.11
CA GLU A 143 3.43 -6.21 -10.61
C GLU A 143 3.72 -5.26 -11.75
N VAL A 144 2.91 -4.21 -11.90
CA VAL A 144 2.98 -3.24 -13.01
C VAL A 144 4.02 -2.16 -12.71
N ILE A 145 5.30 -2.55 -12.77
CA ILE A 145 6.44 -1.64 -12.51
C ILE A 145 7.57 -1.86 -13.53
N ILE A 146 8.48 -0.91 -13.56
CA ILE A 146 9.79 -1.09 -14.20
C ILE A 146 10.76 -1.56 -13.11
N SER A 147 11.32 -2.75 -13.26
CA SER A 147 12.24 -3.34 -12.29
C SER A 147 13.28 -4.23 -12.96
N PRO A 148 14.53 -3.78 -13.10
CA PRO A 148 15.59 -4.61 -13.66
C PRO A 148 15.81 -5.92 -12.88
N SER A 149 15.63 -5.90 -11.57
CA SER A 149 15.75 -7.09 -10.71
C SER A 149 14.67 -8.14 -10.97
N GLN A 150 13.55 -7.72 -11.57
CA GLN A 150 12.44 -8.60 -11.99
C GLN A 150 12.44 -8.85 -13.51
N GLY A 151 13.44 -8.36 -14.23
CA GLY A 151 13.49 -8.45 -15.69
C GLY A 151 12.45 -7.61 -16.42
N LYS A 152 11.89 -6.58 -15.78
CA LYS A 152 10.85 -5.72 -16.34
C LYS A 152 11.42 -4.38 -16.78
N ASP A 153 11.34 -4.12 -18.06
CA ASP A 153 11.71 -2.85 -18.68
C ASP A 153 10.50 -1.94 -18.91
N VAL A 154 10.71 -0.84 -19.62
CA VAL A 154 9.65 0.12 -19.95
C VAL A 154 8.60 -0.47 -20.90
N PHE A 155 8.97 -1.39 -21.77
CA PHE A 155 8.03 -2.05 -22.69
C PHE A 155 7.11 -3.00 -21.93
N THR A 156 7.67 -3.84 -21.07
CA THR A 156 6.90 -4.73 -20.19
C THR A 156 5.93 -3.92 -19.31
N TYR A 157 6.40 -2.80 -18.76
CA TYR A 157 5.54 -1.90 -17.96
C TYR A 157 4.37 -1.36 -18.77
N ARG A 158 4.62 -0.88 -20.00
CA ARG A 158 3.56 -0.39 -20.90
C ARG A 158 2.54 -1.48 -21.21
N GLU A 159 2.99 -2.68 -21.55
CA GLU A 159 2.10 -3.81 -21.88
C GLU A 159 1.21 -4.22 -20.71
N LEU A 160 1.77 -4.29 -19.51
CA LEU A 160 0.99 -4.58 -18.30
C LEU A 160 -0.01 -3.46 -17.99
N LEU A 161 0.40 -2.21 -18.15
CA LEU A 161 -0.47 -1.06 -17.92
C LEU A 161 -1.62 -1.00 -18.94
N ALA A 162 -1.35 -1.31 -20.22
CA ALA A 162 -2.38 -1.42 -21.26
C ALA A 162 -3.42 -2.50 -20.93
N GLN A 163 -3.00 -3.64 -20.37
CA GLN A 163 -3.92 -4.67 -19.90
C GLN A 163 -4.81 -4.15 -18.76
N VAL A 164 -4.25 -3.43 -17.80
CA VAL A 164 -5.03 -2.79 -16.71
C VAL A 164 -6.06 -1.82 -17.29
N PHE A 165 -5.67 -0.95 -18.22
CA PHE A 165 -6.60 0.00 -18.85
C PHE A 165 -7.67 -0.70 -19.69
N THR A 166 -7.34 -1.82 -20.33
CA THR A 166 -8.32 -2.67 -20.99
C THR A 166 -9.35 -3.21 -20.02
N GLN A 167 -8.94 -3.65 -18.81
CA GLN A 167 -9.88 -4.10 -17.78
C GLN A 167 -10.74 -2.94 -17.27
N ILE A 168 -10.16 -1.77 -17.04
CA ILE A 168 -10.92 -0.57 -16.64
C ILE A 168 -11.98 -0.23 -17.71
N ALA A 169 -11.61 -0.20 -18.98
CA ALA A 169 -12.54 0.06 -20.07
C ALA A 169 -13.64 -1.00 -20.17
N ARG A 170 -13.33 -2.26 -19.91
CA ARG A 170 -14.30 -3.37 -19.91
C ARG A 170 -15.38 -3.22 -18.84
N VAL A 171 -14.97 -2.86 -17.61
CA VAL A 171 -15.91 -2.78 -16.49
C VAL A 171 -16.70 -1.47 -16.45
N LEU A 172 -16.19 -0.39 -17.03
CA LEU A 172 -16.87 0.89 -17.07
C LEU A 172 -18.13 0.82 -17.94
N LYS A 173 -19.21 1.43 -17.45
CA LYS A 173 -20.42 1.67 -18.24
C LYS A 173 -20.12 2.63 -19.40
N PRO A 174 -20.90 2.63 -20.49
CA PRO A 174 -20.68 3.52 -21.64
C PRO A 174 -20.64 5.01 -21.29
N ALA A 175 -21.33 5.43 -20.21
CA ALA A 175 -21.30 6.79 -19.68
C ALA A 175 -20.47 6.93 -18.38
N GLY A 176 -19.66 5.93 -18.06
CA GLY A 176 -18.80 5.93 -16.89
C GLY A 176 -17.54 6.73 -17.11
N TYR A 177 -16.88 7.10 -16.02
CA TYR A 177 -15.65 7.90 -16.04
C TYR A 177 -14.53 7.20 -15.27
N ALA A 178 -13.30 7.42 -15.70
CA ALA A 178 -12.11 7.05 -14.96
C ALA A 178 -11.26 8.28 -14.66
N SER A 179 -10.72 8.34 -13.44
CA SER A 179 -9.69 9.29 -13.05
C SER A 179 -8.40 8.52 -12.74
N VAL A 180 -7.34 8.85 -13.48
CA VAL A 180 -6.03 8.25 -13.29
C VAL A 180 -5.07 9.31 -12.77
N VAL A 181 -4.53 9.10 -11.57
CA VAL A 181 -3.48 9.94 -11.01
C VAL A 181 -2.14 9.39 -11.47
N PHE A 182 -1.30 10.24 -12.04
CA PHE A 182 0.01 9.80 -12.53
C PHE A 182 1.07 10.89 -12.38
N HIS A 183 2.27 10.50 -11.97
CA HIS A 183 3.43 11.38 -11.90
C HIS A 183 4.71 10.63 -12.22
N SER A 184 5.57 11.22 -13.05
CA SER A 184 6.93 10.73 -13.27
C SER A 184 7.85 11.89 -13.67
N ALA A 185 9.10 11.83 -13.20
CA ALA A 185 10.16 12.74 -13.68
C ALA A 185 10.82 12.27 -14.98
N LYS A 186 10.47 11.07 -15.48
CA LYS A 186 11.08 10.43 -16.64
C LYS A 186 10.18 10.51 -17.86
N ALA A 187 10.63 11.14 -18.95
CA ALA A 187 9.87 11.28 -20.19
C ALA A 187 9.45 9.92 -20.78
N LYS A 188 10.35 8.92 -20.77
CA LYS A 188 10.05 7.56 -21.26
C LYS A 188 8.91 6.86 -20.50
N VAL A 189 8.74 7.17 -19.22
CA VAL A 189 7.64 6.62 -18.40
C VAL A 189 6.32 7.27 -18.77
N TRP A 190 6.33 8.59 -19.05
CA TRP A 190 5.16 9.30 -19.58
C TRP A 190 4.75 8.83 -20.97
N GLU A 191 5.73 8.57 -21.85
CA GLU A 191 5.50 8.00 -23.18
C GLU A 191 4.82 6.63 -23.07
N ALA A 192 5.40 5.72 -22.26
CA ALA A 192 4.82 4.41 -22.02
C ALA A 192 3.40 4.47 -21.42
N PHE A 193 3.14 5.43 -20.52
CA PHE A 193 1.81 5.66 -19.96
C PHE A 193 0.82 6.17 -21.03
N GLY A 194 1.24 7.06 -21.90
CA GLY A 194 0.39 7.60 -22.97
C GLY A 194 0.10 6.63 -24.11
N GLU A 195 0.99 5.64 -24.31
CA GLU A 195 0.80 4.57 -25.31
C GLU A 195 -0.02 3.38 -24.78
N ALA A 196 -0.13 3.24 -23.46
CA ALA A 196 -0.93 2.18 -22.82
C ALA A 196 -2.42 2.51 -22.85
#